data_45fc47a3205376f469f3259d166c69b0
#
_entry.id   45fc47a3205376f469f3259d166c69b0
#
_cell.length_a   1.000
_cell.length_b   1.000
_cell.length_c   1.000
_cell.angle_alpha   90.00
_cell.angle_beta   90.00
_cell.angle_gamma   90.00
#
_symmetry.space_group_name_H-M   'P 1'
#
loop_
_entity.id
_entity.type
_entity.pdbx_description
1 polymer ?
#
loop_
_entity_poly.entity_id
_entity_poly.type
_entity_poly.pdbx_seq_one_letter_code
_entity_poly.pdbx_strand_id
1 'polypeptide(L)'
;MSNHHLSGAKLTSFTLDELTQAADMLQASGQYQEAIDLYRQWLQHGKDDRKHVAWFNYGWLLQKQNKFGEAADAYNKLTDNYANYLSGNHAMA
;
A
#
# COMPACT_ATOMS: atom_id res chain seq x y z
N MET A 1 5.71 21.47 -15.13
CA MET A 1 5.61 20.94 -14.77
C MET A 1 5.59 20.20 -14.07
N SER A 2 5.65 20.10 -14.08
CA SER A 2 5.60 19.30 -13.58
C SER A 2 5.34 18.73 -12.78
N ASN A 3 5.26 18.68 -12.53
CA ASN A 3 5.08 18.01 -11.73
C ASN A 3 4.67 17.30 -11.26
N HIS A 4 4.75 17.33 -11.50
CA HIS A 4 4.19 16.49 -11.20
C HIS A 4 4.32 15.56 -10.55
N HIS A 5 4.56 15.66 -10.47
CA HIS A 5 4.73 14.54 -9.94
C HIS A 5 4.19 14.41 -8.67
N LEU A 6 4.09 13.25 -8.31
CA LEU A 6 3.52 13.07 -7.00
C LEU A 6 4.60 13.36 -5.98
N SER A 7 4.38 14.38 -5.18
CA SER A 7 5.24 14.62 -4.03
C SER A 7 4.78 13.73 -2.87
N GLY A 8 5.63 13.54 -1.88
CA GLY A 8 5.27 12.78 -0.68
C GLY A 8 4.04 13.32 0.03
N ALA A 9 3.89 14.65 0.04
CA ALA A 9 2.73 15.28 0.67
C ALA A 9 1.44 14.87 -0.04
N LYS A 10 1.48 14.78 -1.36
CA LYS A 10 0.30 14.42 -2.12
C LYS A 10 -0.04 12.95 -1.92
N LEU A 11 0.97 12.08 -1.82
CA LEU A 11 0.76 10.66 -1.59
C LEU A 11 0.13 10.39 -0.24
N THR A 12 0.51 11.16 0.78
CA THR A 12 -0.03 10.96 2.12
C THR A 12 -1.48 11.38 2.23
N SER A 13 -1.99 12.14 1.25
CA SER A 13 -3.39 12.55 1.24
C SER A 13 -4.27 11.57 0.47
N PHE A 14 -3.69 10.58 -0.20
CA PHE A 14 -4.49 9.56 -0.90
C PHE A 14 -5.26 8.73 0.10
N THR A 15 -6.53 8.49 -0.23
CA THR A 15 -7.29 7.45 0.48
C THR A 15 -6.82 6.09 -0.03
N LEU A 16 -7.20 5.05 0.68
CA LEU A 16 -6.90 3.69 0.24
C LEU A 16 -7.46 3.43 -1.16
N ASP A 17 -8.68 3.91 -1.44
CA ASP A 17 -9.30 3.72 -2.75
C ASP A 17 -8.52 4.42 -3.85
N GLU A 18 -8.06 5.64 -3.58
CA GLU A 18 -7.25 6.39 -4.54
C GLU A 18 -5.92 5.69 -4.80
N LEU A 19 -5.30 5.16 -3.76
CA LEU A 19 -4.05 4.42 -3.86
C LEU A 19 -4.21 3.19 -4.76
N THR A 20 -5.22 2.37 -4.47
CA THR A 20 -5.41 1.12 -5.21
C THR A 20 -5.76 1.41 -6.67
N GLN A 21 -6.55 2.43 -6.92
CA GLN A 21 -6.92 2.82 -8.26
C GLN A 21 -5.70 3.28 -9.07
N ALA A 22 -4.86 4.11 -8.48
CA ALA A 22 -3.64 4.58 -9.14
C ALA A 22 -2.68 3.43 -9.41
N ALA A 23 -2.52 2.54 -8.44
CA ALA A 23 -1.64 1.38 -8.59
C ALA A 23 -2.15 0.44 -9.68
N ASP A 24 -3.47 0.23 -9.76
CA ASP A 24 -4.06 -0.62 -10.78
C ASP A 24 -3.81 -0.06 -12.17
N MET A 25 -3.91 1.25 -12.33
CA MET A 25 -3.64 1.90 -13.61
C MET A 25 -2.18 1.71 -14.02
N LEU A 26 -1.26 1.84 -13.07
CA LEU A 26 0.16 1.62 -13.35
C LEU A 26 0.42 0.18 -13.78
N GLN A 27 -0.20 -0.78 -13.11
CA GLN A 27 -0.05 -2.19 -13.47
C GLN A 27 -0.61 -2.46 -14.86
N ALA A 28 -1.75 -1.88 -15.18
CA ALA A 28 -2.37 -2.06 -16.49
C ALA A 28 -1.47 -1.53 -17.61
N SER A 29 -0.65 -0.55 -17.29
CA SER A 29 0.31 0.03 -18.25
C SER A 29 1.67 -0.66 -18.22
N GLY A 30 1.82 -1.73 -17.44
CA GLY A 30 3.09 -2.43 -17.32
C GLY A 30 4.11 -1.73 -16.43
N GLN A 31 3.69 -0.70 -15.70
CA GLN A 31 4.57 0.07 -14.83
C GLN A 31 4.56 -0.50 -13.42
N TYR A 32 5.04 -1.74 -13.29
CA TYR A 32 4.96 -2.49 -12.03
C TYR A 32 5.85 -1.90 -10.95
N GLN A 33 7.04 -1.43 -11.31
CA GLN A 33 7.95 -0.85 -10.33
C GLN A 33 7.38 0.44 -9.75
N GLU A 34 6.74 1.25 -10.59
CA GLU A 34 6.10 2.47 -10.14
C GLU A 34 4.95 2.17 -9.18
N ALA A 35 4.18 1.11 -9.46
CA ALA A 35 3.11 0.70 -8.55
C ALA A 35 3.66 0.25 -7.21
N ILE A 36 4.76 -0.51 -7.22
CA ILE A 36 5.45 -0.93 -6.00
C ILE A 36 5.90 0.28 -5.19
N ASP A 37 6.53 1.24 -5.85
CA ASP A 37 7.02 2.44 -5.19
C ASP A 37 5.88 3.27 -4.60
N LEU A 38 4.75 3.34 -5.31
CA LEU A 38 3.57 4.05 -4.84
C LEU A 38 3.04 3.45 -3.54
N TYR A 39 2.88 2.13 -3.48
CA TYR A 39 2.46 1.45 -2.26
C TYR A 39 3.46 1.67 -1.14
N ARG A 40 4.75 1.55 -1.45
CA ARG A 40 5.81 1.68 -0.44
C ARG A 40 5.76 3.06 0.22
N GLN A 41 5.65 4.11 -0.56
CA GLN A 41 5.61 5.47 -0.04
C GLN A 41 4.33 5.71 0.76
N TRP A 42 3.20 5.26 0.25
CA TRP A 42 1.94 5.45 0.95
C TRP A 42 1.94 4.72 2.30
N LEU A 43 2.49 3.51 2.33
CA LEU A 43 2.56 2.72 3.56
C LEU A 43 3.47 3.36 4.61
N GLN A 44 4.49 4.11 4.18
CA GLN A 44 5.38 4.79 5.10
C GLN A 44 4.76 6.05 5.69
N HIS A 45 3.93 6.75 4.92
CA HIS A 45 3.47 8.08 5.29
C HIS A 45 1.96 8.20 5.45
N GLY A 46 1.21 7.28 4.90
CA GLY A 46 -0.24 7.30 4.97
C GLY A 46 -0.76 7.07 6.39
N LYS A 47 -1.96 7.58 6.65
CA LYS A 47 -2.54 7.51 7.99
C LYS A 47 -3.87 6.78 8.04
N ASP A 48 -4.15 5.99 7.02
CA ASP A 48 -5.38 5.20 7.00
C ASP A 48 -5.21 4.01 7.94
N ASP A 49 -6.21 3.74 8.76
CA ASP A 49 -6.18 2.61 9.70
C ASP A 49 -6.42 1.27 9.00
N ARG A 50 -6.73 1.30 7.72
CA ARG A 50 -6.90 0.10 6.91
C ARG A 50 -5.63 -0.28 6.16
N LYS A 51 -4.47 0.00 6.73
CA LYS A 51 -3.19 -0.31 6.10
C LYS A 51 -3.04 -1.79 5.77
N HIS A 52 -3.72 -2.66 6.53
CA HIS A 52 -3.66 -4.09 6.26
C HIS A 52 -4.12 -4.41 4.83
N VAL A 53 -5.09 -3.67 4.31
CA VAL A 53 -5.56 -3.88 2.93
C VAL A 53 -4.45 -3.50 1.94
N ALA A 54 -3.79 -2.37 2.18
CA ALA A 54 -2.70 -1.93 1.31
C ALA A 54 -1.52 -2.91 1.37
N TRP A 55 -1.21 -3.43 2.57
CA TRP A 55 -0.14 -4.42 2.72
C TRP A 55 -0.45 -5.69 1.93
N PHE A 56 -1.72 -6.11 1.92
CA PHE A 56 -2.12 -7.28 1.15
C PHE A 56 -1.86 -7.06 -0.34
N ASN A 57 -2.35 -5.94 -0.86
CA ASN A 57 -2.21 -5.61 -2.28
C ASN A 57 -0.74 -5.44 -2.67
N TYR A 58 0.03 -4.81 -1.80
CA TYR A 58 1.47 -4.62 -2.01
C TYR A 58 2.21 -5.95 -2.04
N GLY A 59 1.91 -6.82 -1.06
CA GLY A 59 2.53 -8.15 -1.01
C GLY A 59 2.21 -8.97 -2.25
N TRP A 60 0.96 -8.93 -2.69
CA TRP A 60 0.54 -9.63 -3.89
C TRP A 60 1.31 -9.14 -5.12
N LEU A 61 1.44 -7.82 -5.25
CA LEU A 61 2.16 -7.22 -6.37
C LEU A 61 3.65 -7.63 -6.36
N LEU A 62 4.27 -7.60 -5.20
CA LEU A 62 5.66 -8.03 -5.04
C LEU A 62 5.82 -9.49 -5.44
N GLN A 63 4.88 -10.34 -5.01
CA GLN A 63 4.92 -11.77 -5.34
C GLN A 63 4.83 -11.96 -6.86
N LYS A 64 3.97 -11.23 -7.52
CA LYS A 64 3.83 -11.30 -8.97
C LYS A 64 5.12 -10.89 -9.70
N GLN A 65 5.90 -10.01 -9.08
CA GLN A 65 7.17 -9.57 -9.65
C GLN A 65 8.35 -10.43 -9.14
N ASN A 66 8.05 -11.56 -8.53
CA ASN A 66 9.05 -12.52 -8.02
C ASN A 66 9.93 -11.94 -6.92
N LYS A 67 9.43 -10.93 -6.21
CA LYS A 67 10.13 -10.34 -5.07
C LYS A 67 9.64 -11.02 -3.79
N PHE A 68 9.96 -12.31 -3.66
CA PHE A 68 9.34 -13.16 -2.65
C PHE A 68 9.73 -12.79 -1.22
N GLY A 69 10.97 -12.38 -0.99
CA GLY A 69 11.41 -11.94 0.33
C GLY A 69 10.65 -10.72 0.80
N GLU A 70 10.53 -9.73 -0.06
CA GLU A 70 9.79 -8.51 0.25
C GLU A 70 8.29 -8.81 0.41
N ALA A 71 7.76 -9.73 -0.41
CA ALA A 71 6.36 -10.13 -0.30
C ALA A 71 6.08 -10.76 1.05
N ALA A 72 6.97 -11.63 1.53
CA ALA A 72 6.82 -12.25 2.84
C ALA A 72 6.81 -11.20 3.94
N ASP A 73 7.69 -10.20 3.86
CA ASP A 73 7.72 -9.11 4.83
C ASP A 73 6.40 -8.32 4.80
N ALA A 74 5.87 -8.08 3.60
CA ALA A 74 4.62 -7.36 3.46
C ALA A 74 3.46 -8.13 4.09
N TYR A 75 3.43 -9.45 3.91
CA TYR A 75 2.39 -10.27 4.52
C TYR A 75 2.51 -10.34 6.04
N ASN A 76 3.72 -10.28 6.57
CA ASN A 76 3.92 -10.18 8.02
C ASN A 76 3.36 -8.86 8.54
N LYS A 77 3.61 -7.78 7.83
CA LYS A 77 3.06 -6.47 8.19
C LYS A 77 1.53 -6.47 8.08
N LEU A 78 1.01 -7.15 7.08
CA LEU A 78 -0.43 -7.32 6.93
C LEU A 78 -1.04 -7.93 8.20
N THR A 79 -0.45 -9.01 8.69
CA THR A 79 -0.94 -9.70 9.88
C THR A 79 -0.93 -8.77 11.08
N ASP A 80 0.17 -8.04 11.29
CA ASP A 80 0.31 -7.14 12.43
C ASP A 80 -0.72 -6.00 12.36
N ASN A 81 -0.87 -5.42 11.18
CA ASN A 81 -1.80 -4.30 11.01
C ASN A 81 -3.25 -4.73 11.15
N TYR A 82 -3.57 -5.92 10.66
CA TYR A 82 -4.92 -6.45 10.79
C TYR A 82 -5.25 -6.74 12.26
N ALA A 83 -4.31 -7.30 12.99
CA ALA A 83 -4.51 -7.56 14.42
C ALA A 83 -4.74 -6.26 15.18
N ASN A 84 -3.98 -5.22 14.88
CA ASN A 84 -4.15 -3.91 15.49
C ASN A 84 -5.51 -3.30 15.15
N TYR A 85 -5.94 -3.45 13.92
CA TYR A 85 -7.25 -2.96 13.47
C TYR A 85 -8.37 -3.65 14.26
N LEU A 86 -8.29 -4.98 14.40
CA LEU A 86 -9.27 -5.74 15.16
C LEU A 86 -9.27 -5.37 16.63
N SER A 87 -8.07 -5.19 17.20
CA SER A 87 -7.96 -4.81 18.62
C SER A 87 -8.59 -3.45 18.88
N GLY A 88 -8.39 -2.51 17.96
CA GLY A 88 -9.01 -1.21 18.05
C GLY A 88 -10.53 -1.31 18.04
N ASN A 89 -11.07 -2.14 17.15
CA ASN A 89 -12.51 -2.35 17.07
C ASN A 89 -13.05 -3.03 18.34
N HIS A 90 -12.30 -4.00 18.85
CA HIS A 90 -12.67 -4.68 20.08
C HIS A 90 -12.65 -3.75 21.29
N ALA A 91 -11.65 -2.87 21.33
CA ALA A 91 -11.54 -1.93 22.44
C ALA A 91 -12.75 -1.00 22.50
N MET A 92 -13.42 -0.79 21.39
CA MET A 92 -14.59 0.05 21.31
C MET A 92 -15.85 -0.69 21.73
N ALA A 93 -15.80 -1.98 21.72
CA ALA A 93 -16.94 -2.78 22.16
C ALA A 93 -16.98 -2.90 23.66
#